data_5bfa056ad469d0443521e8ef548f24e6
#
_entry.id   5bfa056ad469d0443521e8ef548f24e6
#
_cell.length_a   1.000
_cell.length_b   1.000
_cell.length_c   1.000
_cell.angle_alpha   90.00
_cell.angle_beta   90.00
_cell.angle_gamma   90.00
#
_symmetry.space_group_name_H-M   'P 1'
#
loop_
_entity.id
_entity.type
_entity.pdbx_description
1 polymer ?
#
loop_
_entity_poly.entity_id
_entity_poly.type
_entity_poly.pdbx_seq_one_letter_code
_entity_poly.pdbx_strand_id
1 'polypeptide(L)'
;MQLNFIVCMEVTCNETERNALLSFKHRLSDPSKRLSSWSDADDCCRWMGVRCNNITGRVMELDLSTPLDSPYMQLSGEISPSLLELKCLIDLDLSLNYFVHTKIPSFFGSMERLIIT
;
A
#
# COMPACT_ATOMS: atom_id res chain seq x y z
N MET A 1 -15.20 28.91 -7.10
CA MET A 1 -15.30 28.25 -7.19
C MET A 1 -15.33 27.07 -7.27
N GLN A 2 -15.44 26.70 -7.18
CA GLN A 2 -15.42 25.69 -7.20
C GLN A 2 -15.25 24.64 -8.09
N LEU A 3 -14.93 24.52 -8.49
CA LEU A 3 -14.27 23.60 -9.34
C LEU A 3 -13.93 22.31 -8.69
N ASN A 4 -13.82 22.32 -7.38
CA ASN A 4 -13.46 21.14 -6.60
C ASN A 4 -14.49 20.04 -6.69
N PHE A 5 -15.73 20.40 -6.88
CA PHE A 5 -16.74 19.36 -6.96
C PHE A 5 -16.66 18.54 -8.25
N ILE A 6 -16.04 19.10 -9.28
CA ILE A 6 -15.81 18.35 -10.51
C ILE A 6 -14.82 17.24 -10.26
N VAL A 7 -13.79 17.53 -9.47
CA VAL A 7 -12.78 16.54 -9.11
C VAL A 7 -13.39 15.38 -8.33
N CYS A 8 -14.41 15.67 -7.55
CA CYS A 8 -15.06 14.65 -6.75
C CYS A 8 -15.83 13.63 -7.58
N MET A 9 -16.09 13.91 -8.84
CA MET A 9 -16.82 12.99 -9.70
C MET A 9 -15.96 11.83 -10.16
N GLU A 10 -14.64 11.98 -10.06
CA GLU A 10 -13.73 10.96 -10.50
C GLU A 10 -12.64 10.78 -9.46
N VAL A 11 -12.78 9.71 -8.70
CA VAL A 11 -11.85 9.41 -7.60
C VAL A 11 -10.81 8.45 -8.10
N THR A 12 -9.59 8.93 -8.23
CA THR A 12 -8.48 8.12 -8.71
C THR A 12 -7.33 8.19 -7.73
N CYS A 13 -6.39 7.29 -7.90
CA CYS A 13 -5.19 7.22 -7.08
C CYS A 13 -4.34 8.47 -7.25
N ASN A 14 -3.85 8.99 -6.14
CA ASN A 14 -2.93 10.11 -6.12
C ASN A 14 -1.57 9.67 -6.67
N GLU A 15 -0.97 10.50 -7.53
CA GLU A 15 0.29 10.19 -8.18
C GLU A 15 1.43 9.96 -7.19
N THR A 16 1.50 10.80 -6.16
CA THR A 16 2.52 10.65 -5.13
C THR A 16 2.38 9.31 -4.42
N GLU A 17 1.17 8.91 -4.11
CA GLU A 17 0.92 7.65 -3.43
C GLU A 17 1.18 6.47 -4.34
N ARG A 18 0.83 6.60 -5.61
CA ARG A 18 1.14 5.59 -6.62
C ARG A 18 2.64 5.32 -6.66
N ASN A 19 3.42 6.38 -6.75
CA ASN A 19 4.87 6.26 -6.80
C ASN A 19 5.45 5.69 -5.51
N ALA A 20 4.86 6.05 -4.37
CA ALA A 20 5.28 5.50 -3.09
C ALA A 20 5.07 4.00 -3.03
N LEU A 21 3.94 3.51 -3.53
CA LEU A 21 3.65 2.08 -3.56
C LEU A 21 4.57 1.35 -4.53
N LEU A 22 4.89 1.95 -5.67
CA LEU A 22 5.82 1.33 -6.61
C LEU A 22 7.23 1.25 -6.02
N SER A 23 7.67 2.29 -5.31
CA SER A 23 8.96 2.26 -4.62
C SER A 23 8.99 1.17 -3.55
N PHE A 24 7.89 1.00 -2.84
CA PHE A 24 7.73 -0.06 -1.86
C PHE A 24 7.85 -1.44 -2.53
N LYS A 25 7.12 -1.62 -3.63
CA LYS A 25 7.17 -2.89 -4.37
C LYS A 25 8.59 -3.23 -4.84
N HIS A 26 9.34 -2.22 -5.24
CA HIS A 26 10.70 -2.42 -5.76
C HIS A 26 11.64 -3.11 -4.80
N ARG A 27 11.43 -2.93 -3.49
CA ARG A 27 12.29 -3.53 -2.48
C ARG A 27 11.80 -4.87 -1.99
N LEU A 28 10.70 -5.35 -2.56
CA LEU A 28 10.14 -6.64 -2.18
C LEU A 28 10.55 -7.73 -3.14
N SER A 29 10.64 -8.94 -2.63
CA SER A 29 10.74 -10.15 -3.43
C SER A 29 9.34 -10.76 -3.48
N ASP A 30 8.84 -10.97 -4.69
CA ASP A 30 7.49 -11.45 -4.93
C ASP A 30 7.52 -12.60 -5.95
N PRO A 31 8.01 -13.77 -5.55
CA PRO A 31 8.19 -14.87 -6.50
C PRO A 31 6.90 -15.36 -7.12
N SER A 32 5.78 -15.22 -6.42
CA SER A 32 4.47 -15.65 -6.94
C SER A 32 3.78 -14.58 -7.78
N LYS A 33 4.42 -13.42 -7.92
CA LYS A 33 3.91 -12.30 -8.72
C LYS A 33 2.52 -11.84 -8.29
N ARG A 34 2.27 -11.88 -6.99
CA ARG A 34 0.98 -11.47 -6.45
C ARG A 34 0.72 -9.97 -6.59
N LEU A 35 1.79 -9.18 -6.79
CA LEU A 35 1.69 -7.75 -7.01
C LEU A 35 1.70 -7.36 -8.49
N SER A 36 1.38 -8.30 -9.37
CA SER A 36 1.42 -8.04 -10.81
C SER A 36 0.42 -6.99 -11.26
N SER A 37 -0.66 -6.77 -10.50
CA SER A 37 -1.63 -5.72 -10.81
C SER A 37 -1.09 -4.32 -10.52
N TRP A 38 0.00 -4.22 -9.76
CA TRP A 38 0.61 -2.93 -9.43
C TRP A 38 1.40 -2.44 -10.63
N SER A 39 0.72 -1.85 -11.57
CA SER A 39 1.33 -1.39 -12.82
C SER A 39 0.64 -0.11 -13.30
N ASP A 40 1.22 0.50 -14.31
CA ASP A 40 0.66 1.72 -14.89
C ASP A 40 -0.66 1.50 -15.62
N ALA A 41 -0.99 0.24 -15.91
CA ALA A 41 -2.22 -0.07 -16.64
C ALA A 41 -3.47 0.16 -15.80
N ASP A 42 -3.35 0.09 -14.47
CA ASP A 42 -4.48 0.21 -13.56
C ASP A 42 -4.31 1.36 -12.58
N ASP A 43 -5.43 1.92 -12.15
CA ASP A 43 -5.47 2.88 -11.05
C ASP A 43 -5.01 2.16 -9.77
N CYS A 44 -4.11 2.80 -9.00
CA CYS A 44 -3.56 2.14 -7.82
C CYS A 44 -4.63 1.83 -6.76
N CYS A 45 -5.76 2.51 -6.78
CA CYS A 45 -6.86 2.16 -5.89
C CYS A 45 -7.49 0.81 -6.24
N ARG A 46 -7.15 0.26 -7.39
CA ARG A 46 -7.62 -1.07 -7.82
C ARG A 46 -6.54 -2.13 -7.68
N TRP A 47 -5.35 -1.74 -7.26
CA TRP A 47 -4.27 -2.72 -7.10
C TRP A 47 -4.59 -3.67 -5.96
N MET A 48 -4.12 -4.90 -6.10
CA MET A 48 -4.33 -5.93 -5.08
C MET A 48 -3.81 -5.46 -3.72
N GLY A 49 -4.67 -5.53 -2.71
CA GLY A 49 -4.32 -5.16 -1.35
C GLY A 49 -4.44 -3.67 -1.03
N VAL A 50 -4.69 -2.83 -2.03
CA VAL A 50 -4.80 -1.39 -1.83
C VAL A 50 -6.26 -1.00 -1.73
N ARG A 51 -6.58 -0.21 -0.71
CA ARG A 51 -7.93 0.29 -0.53
C ARG A 51 -7.90 1.78 -0.27
N CYS A 52 -8.62 2.52 -1.07
CA CYS A 52 -8.65 3.97 -1.01
C CYS A 52 -9.95 4.48 -0.42
N ASN A 53 -9.89 5.69 0.13
CA ASN A 53 -11.08 6.41 0.52
C ASN A 53 -11.86 6.76 -0.73
N ASN A 54 -13.16 6.45 -0.77
CA ASN A 54 -13.96 6.64 -1.97
C ASN A 54 -14.35 8.09 -2.24
N ILE A 55 -13.98 9.00 -1.35
CA ILE A 55 -14.22 10.43 -1.54
C ILE A 55 -12.94 11.13 -1.98
N THR A 56 -11.81 10.83 -1.32
CA THR A 56 -10.56 11.53 -1.55
C THR A 56 -9.62 10.82 -2.51
N GLY A 57 -9.80 9.51 -2.72
CA GLY A 57 -8.87 8.72 -3.52
C GLY A 57 -7.55 8.41 -2.82
N ARG A 58 -7.40 8.80 -1.55
CA ARG A 58 -6.18 8.55 -0.81
C ARG A 58 -6.17 7.13 -0.26
N VAL A 59 -5.01 6.52 -0.27
CA VAL A 59 -4.84 5.14 0.23
C VAL A 59 -5.07 5.12 1.74
N MET A 60 -6.02 4.30 2.18
CA MET A 60 -6.36 4.15 3.59
C MET A 60 -5.89 2.84 4.17
N GLU A 61 -5.93 1.78 3.39
CA GLU A 61 -5.56 0.45 3.86
C GLU A 61 -4.65 -0.22 2.87
N LEU A 62 -3.68 -0.94 3.40
CA LEU A 62 -2.78 -1.75 2.59
C LEU A 62 -2.69 -3.11 3.24
N ASP A 63 -3.30 -4.12 2.60
CA ASP A 63 -3.32 -5.48 3.11
C ASP A 63 -2.51 -6.37 2.20
N LEU A 64 -1.31 -6.72 2.64
CA LEU A 64 -0.43 -7.63 1.94
C LEU A 64 -0.15 -8.86 2.76
N SER A 65 -1.06 -9.19 3.67
CA SER A 65 -0.95 -10.43 4.44
C SER A 65 -0.97 -11.63 3.50
N THR A 66 -0.30 -12.70 3.91
CA THR A 66 -0.28 -13.93 3.12
C THR A 66 -1.36 -14.87 3.65
N PRO A 67 -2.23 -15.39 2.77
CA PRO A 67 -3.24 -16.34 3.21
C PRO A 67 -2.62 -17.59 3.82
N LEU A 68 -3.24 -18.09 4.87
CA LEU A 68 -2.74 -19.29 5.57
C LEU A 68 -2.71 -20.52 4.66
N ASP A 69 -3.62 -20.59 3.71
CA ASP A 69 -3.70 -21.74 2.80
C ASP A 69 -2.80 -21.59 1.58
N SER A 70 -2.06 -20.48 1.49
CA SER A 70 -1.18 -20.22 0.34
C SER A 70 0.16 -19.65 0.81
N PRO A 71 0.91 -20.37 1.67
CA PRO A 71 2.15 -19.85 2.22
C PRO A 71 3.23 -19.60 1.17
N TYR A 72 3.11 -20.20 -0.01
CA TYR A 72 4.05 -19.97 -1.10
C TYR A 72 3.95 -18.56 -1.68
N MET A 73 2.92 -17.81 -1.31
CA MET A 73 2.74 -16.44 -1.78
C MET A 73 3.40 -15.40 -0.89
N GLN A 74 4.20 -15.84 0.07
CA GLN A 74 4.87 -14.91 0.98
C GLN A 74 5.75 -13.92 0.25
N LEU A 75 5.67 -12.68 0.70
CA LEU A 75 6.57 -11.62 0.27
C LEU A 75 7.76 -11.58 1.21
N SER A 76 8.89 -11.13 0.70
CA SER A 76 10.08 -10.91 1.52
C SER A 76 10.76 -9.63 1.03
N GLY A 77 11.89 -9.29 1.65
CA GLY A 77 12.63 -8.09 1.30
C GLY A 77 12.52 -7.03 2.38
N GLU A 78 12.62 -5.78 1.99
CA GLU A 78 12.65 -4.67 2.93
C GLU A 78 11.39 -3.84 2.86
N ILE A 79 10.94 -3.38 4.02
CA ILE A 79 9.81 -2.45 4.11
C ILE A 79 10.37 -1.05 3.87
N SER A 80 10.03 -0.46 2.73
CA SER A 80 10.55 0.83 2.34
C SER A 80 9.89 1.98 3.12
N PRO A 81 10.68 2.99 3.54
CA PRO A 81 10.10 4.18 4.16
C PRO A 81 9.23 5.00 3.21
N SER A 82 9.17 4.64 1.92
CA SER A 82 8.25 5.30 0.99
C SER A 82 6.80 5.23 1.46
N LEU A 83 6.46 4.25 2.31
CA LEU A 83 5.12 4.16 2.88
C LEU A 83 4.73 5.39 3.70
N LEU A 84 5.70 6.19 4.14
CA LEU A 84 5.43 7.44 4.83
C LEU A 84 4.69 8.45 3.96
N GLU A 85 4.75 8.30 2.65
CA GLU A 85 4.02 9.17 1.73
C GLU A 85 2.52 8.88 1.72
N LEU A 86 2.10 7.76 2.28
CA LEU A 86 0.70 7.41 2.39
C LEU A 86 0.11 8.07 3.63
N LYS A 87 -0.13 9.36 3.55
CA LYS A 87 -0.48 10.18 4.72
C LYS A 87 -1.82 9.84 5.34
N CYS A 88 -2.71 9.21 4.59
CA CYS A 88 -4.02 8.82 5.08
C CYS A 88 -4.12 7.34 5.44
N LEU A 89 -3.00 6.64 5.43
CA LEU A 89 -2.99 5.21 5.75
C LEU A 89 -3.32 5.01 7.22
N ILE A 90 -4.31 4.18 7.49
CA ILE A 90 -4.75 3.87 8.84
C ILE A 90 -4.64 2.39 9.18
N ASP A 91 -4.48 1.53 8.17
CA ASP A 91 -4.41 0.09 8.40
C ASP A 91 -3.35 -0.50 7.48
N LEU A 92 -2.37 -1.15 8.08
CA LEU A 92 -1.29 -1.80 7.34
C LEU A 92 -1.17 -3.22 7.85
N ASP A 93 -1.51 -4.19 7.01
CA ASP A 93 -1.41 -5.61 7.36
C ASP A 93 -0.33 -6.26 6.51
N LEU A 94 0.79 -6.58 7.14
CA LEU A 94 1.92 -7.24 6.50
C LEU A 94 2.15 -8.62 7.12
N SER A 95 1.15 -9.17 7.77
CA SER A 95 1.29 -10.42 8.51
C SER A 95 1.58 -11.61 7.60
N LEU A 96 2.23 -12.61 8.17
CA LEU A 96 2.55 -13.86 7.50
C LEU A 96 3.47 -13.73 6.30
N ASN A 97 4.24 -12.65 6.25
CA ASN A 97 5.30 -12.46 5.28
C ASN A 97 6.66 -12.59 5.96
N TYR A 98 7.71 -12.52 5.16
CA TYR A 98 9.06 -12.78 5.63
C TYR A 98 9.99 -11.61 5.28
N PHE A 99 9.84 -10.50 6.02
CA PHE A 99 10.68 -9.34 5.76
C PHE A 99 12.04 -9.47 6.43
N VAL A 100 13.02 -8.76 5.89
CA VAL A 100 14.41 -8.83 6.36
C VAL A 100 14.52 -8.52 7.85
N HIS A 101 13.75 -7.55 8.33
CA HIS A 101 13.72 -7.19 9.72
C HIS A 101 12.42 -7.66 10.35
N THR A 102 12.54 -8.35 11.49
CA THR A 102 11.36 -8.82 12.21
C THR A 102 10.69 -7.71 13.01
N LYS A 103 11.39 -6.58 13.20
CA LYS A 103 10.86 -5.46 13.94
C LYS A 103 10.09 -4.51 13.03
N ILE A 104 9.06 -3.91 13.57
CA ILE A 104 8.35 -2.84 12.88
C ILE A 104 9.32 -1.68 12.70
N PRO A 105 9.51 -1.18 11.46
CA PRO A 105 10.42 -0.07 11.25
C PRO A 105 10.03 1.15 12.09
N SER A 106 11.04 1.80 12.65
CA SER A 106 10.83 2.92 13.56
C SER A 106 10.12 4.10 12.91
N PHE A 107 10.25 4.25 11.58
CA PHE A 107 9.63 5.38 10.90
C PHE A 107 8.09 5.34 11.01
N PHE A 108 7.50 4.19 11.28
CA PHE A 108 6.05 4.12 11.47
C PHE A 108 5.58 4.88 12.71
N GLY A 109 6.48 5.19 13.64
CA GLY A 109 6.14 5.97 14.82
C GLY A 109 5.62 7.37 14.50
N SER A 110 5.90 7.88 13.31
CA SER A 110 5.40 9.18 12.88
C SER A 110 3.97 9.14 12.34
N MET A 111 3.41 7.95 12.18
CA MET A 111 2.07 7.76 11.61
C MET A 111 1.10 7.45 12.75
N GLU A 112 0.58 8.52 13.37
CA GLU A 112 -0.17 8.41 14.62
C GLU A 112 -1.45 7.57 14.56
N ARG A 113 -2.09 7.52 13.41
CA ARG A 113 -3.37 6.83 13.27
C ARG A 113 -3.23 5.42 12.69
N LEU A 114 -2.02 4.99 12.46
CA LEU A 114 -1.76 3.73 11.78
C LEU A 114 -1.92 2.54 12.73
N ILE A 115 -2.65 1.54 12.28
CA ILE A 115 -2.76 0.24 12.92
C ILE A 115 -1.95 -0.74 12.08
N ILE A 116 -1.00 -1.42 12.71
CA ILE A 116 -0.14 -2.37 12.01
C ILE A 116 -0.45 -3.78 12.51
N THR A 117 -0.66 -4.68 11.58
CA THR A 117 -0.92 -6.09 11.88
C THR A 117 0.21 -6.97 11.37
#